data_bfebf372cef64712832fc9bcc869423c
#
_entry.id   bfebf372cef64712832fc9bcc869423c
#
_cell.length_a   1.000
_cell.length_b   1.000
_cell.length_c   1.000
_cell.angle_alpha   90.00
_cell.angle_beta   90.00
_cell.angle_gamma   90.00
#
_symmetry.space_group_name_H-M   'P 1'
#
loop_
_entity.id
_entity.type
_entity.pdbx_description
1 polymer ?
#
loop_
_entity_poly.entity_id
_entity_poly.type
_entity_poly.pdbx_seq_one_letter_code
_entity_poly.pdbx_strand_id
1 'polypeptide(L)'
;LTAGAIRYLFGGDLLRQGVATSLGVEQLQIPMFGLYGACSTSGEALALASMCVAAGYGERMLVVTSSHFGSAEKEFRFPLSYANQRPLSAQWTVTGSGAFIVGKNRSHVRITGVTVGKIVDYGLKDSQNMGACMAPAACDTIIQNLEDFERKEEDYDRIITGDLGYVGQSILFDLMR
;
A
#
# COMPACT_ATOMS: atom_id res chain seq x y z
N LEU A 1 -8.23 -9.55 -21.95
CA LEU A 1 -7.39 -10.52 -21.25
C LEU A 1 -8.27 -11.56 -20.60
N THR A 2 -8.04 -12.83 -20.88
CA THR A 2 -8.68 -13.94 -20.17
C THR A 2 -7.92 -14.21 -18.85
N ALA A 3 -8.60 -14.71 -17.84
CA ALA A 3 -7.97 -15.09 -16.55
C ALA A 3 -6.79 -16.05 -16.74
N GLY A 4 -6.86 -16.95 -17.73
CA GLY A 4 -5.78 -17.89 -18.07
C GLY A 4 -4.49 -17.25 -18.60
N ALA A 5 -4.49 -15.94 -18.90
CA ALA A 5 -3.28 -15.22 -19.30
C ALA A 5 -2.51 -14.65 -18.09
N ILE A 6 -3.03 -14.77 -16.87
CA ILE A 6 -2.45 -14.27 -15.63
C ILE A 6 -1.90 -15.44 -14.83
N ARG A 7 -0.63 -15.38 -14.44
CA ARG A 7 0.02 -16.48 -13.72
C ARG A 7 -0.31 -16.53 -12.24
N TYR A 8 -0.20 -15.38 -11.55
CA TYR A 8 -0.47 -15.24 -10.13
C TYR A 8 -1.24 -13.97 -9.84
N LEU A 9 -1.97 -13.97 -8.74
CA LEU A 9 -2.64 -12.83 -8.15
C LEU A 9 -1.95 -12.50 -6.83
N PHE A 10 -1.61 -11.24 -6.63
CA PHE A 10 -1.15 -10.68 -5.37
C PHE A 10 -2.21 -9.74 -4.85
N GLY A 11 -2.75 -10.03 -3.68
CA GLY A 11 -3.85 -9.22 -3.21
C GLY A 11 -4.09 -9.29 -1.72
N GLY A 12 -4.78 -8.28 -1.23
CA GLY A 12 -5.17 -8.17 0.15
C GLY A 12 -6.13 -7.02 0.35
N ASP A 13 -6.65 -6.94 1.54
CA ASP A 13 -7.50 -5.82 1.95
C ASP A 13 -6.94 -5.12 3.19
N LEU A 14 -7.57 -4.04 3.58
CA LEU A 14 -7.07 -3.21 4.68
C LEU A 14 -7.05 -3.95 6.02
N LEU A 15 -7.93 -4.92 6.20
CA LEU A 15 -7.87 -5.80 7.37
C LEU A 15 -7.07 -7.07 7.08
N ARG A 16 -6.34 -7.50 8.07
CA ARG A 16 -5.35 -8.56 8.02
C ARG A 16 -5.85 -9.92 7.52
N GLN A 17 -7.13 -10.19 7.58
CA GLN A 17 -7.68 -11.52 7.28
C GLN A 17 -7.81 -11.81 5.78
N GLY A 18 -7.81 -10.78 4.94
CA GLY A 18 -7.92 -10.93 3.48
C GLY A 18 -9.20 -11.59 2.99
N VAL A 19 -10.25 -11.64 3.82
CA VAL A 19 -11.51 -12.36 3.52
C VAL A 19 -12.23 -11.70 2.35
N ALA A 20 -12.35 -10.38 2.36
CA ALA A 20 -13.03 -9.64 1.30
C ALA A 20 -12.32 -9.83 -0.05
N THR A 21 -11.01 -9.76 -0.07
CA THR A 21 -10.22 -10.00 -1.28
C THR A 21 -10.37 -11.43 -1.76
N SER A 22 -10.24 -12.43 -0.88
CA SER A 22 -10.34 -13.85 -1.24
C SER A 22 -11.68 -14.18 -1.87
N LEU A 23 -12.77 -13.76 -1.25
CA LEU A 23 -14.12 -13.98 -1.77
C LEU A 23 -14.37 -13.19 -3.07
N GLY A 24 -13.83 -11.97 -3.15
CA GLY A 24 -14.01 -11.12 -4.32
C GLY A 24 -13.32 -11.63 -5.59
N VAL A 25 -12.22 -12.37 -5.44
CA VAL A 25 -11.42 -12.89 -6.58
C VAL A 25 -11.59 -14.39 -6.82
N GLU A 26 -12.35 -15.08 -5.97
CA GLU A 26 -12.54 -16.54 -6.05
C GLU A 26 -12.93 -17.01 -7.45
N GLN A 27 -13.83 -16.32 -8.11
CA GLN A 27 -14.32 -16.70 -9.45
C GLN A 27 -13.24 -16.63 -10.53
N LEU A 28 -12.14 -15.92 -10.30
CA LEU A 28 -11.06 -15.80 -11.27
C LEU A 28 -10.23 -17.09 -11.36
N GLN A 29 -10.26 -17.95 -10.35
CA GLN A 29 -9.52 -19.21 -10.26
C GLN A 29 -8.02 -19.06 -10.57
N ILE A 30 -7.43 -17.93 -10.16
CA ILE A 30 -6.00 -17.62 -10.29
C ILE A 30 -5.31 -17.95 -8.98
N PRO A 31 -4.17 -18.68 -8.99
CA PRO A 31 -3.37 -18.89 -7.78
C PRO A 31 -3.02 -17.57 -7.11
N MET A 32 -3.31 -17.44 -5.81
CA MET A 32 -3.26 -16.18 -5.08
C MET A 32 -2.24 -16.21 -3.94
N PHE A 33 -1.50 -15.12 -3.82
CA PHE A 33 -0.74 -14.76 -2.63
C PHE A 33 -1.53 -13.71 -1.84
N GLY A 34 -1.98 -14.10 -0.64
CA GLY A 34 -2.64 -13.19 0.30
C GLY A 34 -1.63 -12.33 1.04
N LEU A 35 -1.80 -11.01 0.98
CA LEU A 35 -0.92 -10.01 1.57
C LEU A 35 -1.61 -9.30 2.74
N TYR A 36 -0.83 -8.91 3.73
CA TYR A 36 -1.36 -8.39 5.00
C TYR A 36 -0.70 -7.08 5.46
N GLY A 37 -0.26 -6.28 4.51
CA GLY A 37 0.41 -5.01 4.77
C GLY A 37 -0.51 -3.84 5.16
N ALA A 38 -1.83 -4.07 5.29
CA ALA A 38 -2.82 -3.02 5.49
C ALA A 38 -2.65 -1.87 4.48
N CYS A 39 -2.31 -0.66 4.92
CA CYS A 39 -2.10 0.50 4.03
C CYS A 39 -0.96 0.30 3.02
N SER A 40 0.02 -0.55 3.29
CA SER A 40 1.13 -0.86 2.39
C SER A 40 0.85 -2.00 1.40
N THR A 41 -0.28 -2.70 1.53
CA THR A 41 -0.61 -3.88 0.70
C THR A 41 -0.51 -3.58 -0.79
N SER A 42 -0.92 -2.40 -1.25
CA SER A 42 -0.86 -2.02 -2.66
C SER A 42 0.58 -1.94 -3.17
N GLY A 43 1.46 -1.28 -2.41
CA GLY A 43 2.90 -1.19 -2.73
C GLY A 43 3.57 -2.55 -2.69
N GLU A 44 3.30 -3.33 -1.64
CA GLU A 44 3.82 -4.69 -1.47
C GLU A 44 3.40 -5.61 -2.64
N ALA A 45 2.13 -5.56 -3.03
CA ALA A 45 1.61 -6.36 -4.15
C ALA A 45 2.26 -5.98 -5.49
N LEU A 46 2.43 -4.68 -5.76
CA LEU A 46 3.12 -4.19 -6.95
C LEU A 46 4.60 -4.59 -6.96
N ALA A 47 5.25 -4.50 -5.81
CA ALA A 47 6.66 -4.91 -5.64
C ALA A 47 6.84 -6.41 -5.93
N LEU A 48 6.07 -7.27 -5.27
CA LEU A 48 6.15 -8.71 -5.45
C LEU A 48 5.77 -9.15 -6.87
N ALA A 49 4.72 -8.57 -7.45
CA ALA A 49 4.34 -8.84 -8.83
C ALA A 49 5.46 -8.47 -9.81
N SER A 50 6.12 -7.32 -9.59
CA SER A 50 7.25 -6.86 -10.42
C SER A 50 8.46 -7.79 -10.31
N MET A 51 8.81 -8.19 -9.08
CA MET A 51 9.87 -9.16 -8.83
C MET A 51 9.59 -10.49 -9.52
N CYS A 52 8.37 -11.01 -9.43
CA CYS A 52 7.97 -12.26 -10.08
C CYS A 52 8.03 -12.17 -11.61
N VAL A 53 7.61 -11.05 -12.20
CA VAL A 53 7.71 -10.83 -13.64
C VAL A 53 9.17 -10.73 -14.07
N ALA A 54 9.99 -9.98 -13.34
CA ALA A 54 11.42 -9.82 -13.61
C ALA A 54 12.18 -11.14 -13.50
N ALA A 55 11.85 -11.94 -12.48
CA ALA A 55 12.46 -13.27 -12.27
C ALA A 55 11.94 -14.37 -13.22
N GLY A 56 10.95 -14.08 -14.07
CA GLY A 56 10.46 -15.02 -15.07
C GLY A 56 9.44 -16.04 -14.55
N TYR A 57 8.84 -15.85 -13.38
CA TYR A 57 7.79 -16.74 -12.86
C TYR A 57 6.49 -16.68 -13.67
N GLY A 58 6.33 -15.70 -14.51
CA GLY A 58 5.24 -15.55 -15.46
C GLY A 58 5.32 -14.21 -16.19
N GLU A 59 4.58 -14.10 -17.30
CA GLU A 59 4.58 -12.89 -18.12
C GLU A 59 3.68 -11.78 -17.56
N ARG A 60 2.63 -12.17 -16.81
CA ARG A 60 1.63 -11.24 -16.27
C ARG A 60 1.17 -11.69 -14.89
N MET A 61 1.09 -10.73 -14.01
CA MET A 61 0.59 -10.87 -12.65
C MET A 61 -0.59 -9.90 -12.46
N LEU A 62 -1.58 -10.31 -11.68
CA LEU A 62 -2.68 -9.45 -11.26
C LEU A 62 -2.42 -8.97 -9.84
N VAL A 63 -2.55 -7.68 -9.62
CA VAL A 63 -2.53 -7.04 -8.30
C VAL A 63 -3.93 -6.55 -8.00
N VAL A 64 -4.47 -6.90 -6.84
CA VAL A 64 -5.80 -6.46 -6.39
C VAL A 64 -5.72 -6.06 -4.93
N THR A 65 -6.15 -4.85 -4.63
CA THR A 65 -6.29 -4.39 -3.25
C THR A 65 -7.66 -3.77 -3.02
N SER A 66 -8.19 -3.94 -1.84
CA SER A 66 -9.52 -3.46 -1.53
C SER A 66 -9.64 -2.97 -0.09
N SER A 67 -10.68 -2.18 0.15
CA SER A 67 -11.18 -1.85 1.47
C SER A 67 -12.68 -1.68 1.42
N HIS A 68 -13.38 -1.93 2.51
CA HIS A 68 -14.83 -1.74 2.58
C HIS A 68 -15.25 -1.22 3.95
N PHE A 69 -16.43 -0.60 4.01
CA PHE A 69 -16.94 0.08 5.19
C PHE A 69 -16.86 -0.74 6.47
N GLY A 70 -17.33 -1.98 6.45
CA GLY A 70 -17.41 -2.83 7.63
C GLY A 70 -16.06 -3.15 8.27
N SER A 71 -14.99 -3.18 7.49
CA SER A 71 -13.63 -3.43 7.96
C SER A 71 -12.78 -2.16 8.06
N ALA A 72 -12.78 -1.34 7.01
CA ALA A 72 -11.88 -0.21 6.92
C ALA A 72 -12.32 0.97 7.77
N GLU A 73 -13.55 1.45 7.56
CA GLU A 73 -13.99 2.67 8.24
C GLU A 73 -14.25 2.45 9.72
N LYS A 74 -14.77 1.30 10.08
CA LYS A 74 -15.07 0.96 11.48
C LYS A 74 -13.81 0.89 12.34
N GLU A 75 -12.70 0.39 11.79
CA GLU A 75 -11.45 0.21 12.53
C GLU A 75 -10.53 1.44 12.46
N PHE A 76 -10.45 2.11 11.32
CA PHE A 76 -9.45 3.16 11.07
C PHE A 76 -10.02 4.57 11.05
N ARG A 77 -11.33 4.72 10.92
CA ARG A 77 -12.02 6.01 10.89
C ARG A 77 -12.65 6.33 12.24
N PHE A 78 -11.86 6.25 13.26
CA PHE A 78 -12.30 6.46 14.63
C PHE A 78 -12.19 7.92 15.07
N PRO A 79 -13.11 8.43 15.93
CA PRO A 79 -14.37 7.79 16.31
C PRO A 79 -15.47 8.04 15.26
N LEU A 80 -16.16 7.00 14.84
CA LEU A 80 -17.27 7.11 13.86
C LEU A 80 -18.42 8.01 14.34
N SER A 81 -18.67 8.01 15.65
CA SER A 81 -19.72 8.84 16.27
C SER A 81 -19.48 10.34 16.14
N TYR A 82 -18.26 10.76 15.86
CA TYR A 82 -17.86 12.15 15.65
C TYR A 82 -17.53 12.44 14.18
N ALA A 83 -18.24 11.80 13.25
CA ALA A 83 -17.98 11.90 11.81
C ALA A 83 -17.81 13.34 11.28
N ASN A 84 -18.47 14.31 11.90
CA ASN A 84 -18.42 15.73 11.56
C ASN A 84 -17.33 16.53 12.30
N GLN A 85 -16.68 15.93 13.30
CA GLN A 85 -15.68 16.58 14.16
C GLN A 85 -14.45 15.70 14.26
N ARG A 86 -13.68 15.62 13.19
CA ARG A 86 -12.49 14.78 13.16
C ARG A 86 -11.30 15.52 13.74
N PRO A 87 -10.52 14.89 14.65
CA PRO A 87 -9.24 15.45 15.07
C PRO A 87 -8.26 15.48 13.89
N LEU A 88 -7.26 16.35 13.97
CA LEU A 88 -6.21 16.47 12.95
C LEU A 88 -5.39 15.18 12.77
N SER A 89 -5.38 14.30 13.79
CA SER A 89 -4.76 12.97 13.73
C SER A 89 -5.58 11.90 13.00
N ALA A 90 -6.84 12.21 12.63
CA ALA A 90 -7.72 11.25 11.97
C ALA A 90 -7.28 10.99 10.53
N GLN A 91 -7.51 9.75 10.08
CA GLN A 91 -7.28 9.30 8.73
C GLN A 91 -8.59 9.18 7.94
N TRP A 92 -8.48 9.20 6.62
CA TRP A 92 -9.61 9.13 5.70
C TRP A 92 -9.58 7.84 4.90
N THR A 93 -9.85 6.72 5.55
CA THR A 93 -10.04 5.47 4.83
C THR A 93 -11.29 5.54 3.96
N VAL A 94 -11.22 4.98 2.77
CA VAL A 94 -12.33 4.94 1.82
C VAL A 94 -12.67 3.50 1.43
N THR A 95 -13.92 3.25 1.15
CA THR A 95 -14.35 2.00 0.53
C THR A 95 -14.01 2.02 -0.95
N GLY A 96 -13.32 1.01 -1.41
CA GLY A 96 -12.93 0.91 -2.81
C GLY A 96 -12.04 -0.28 -3.09
N SER A 97 -11.76 -0.48 -4.37
CA SER A 97 -10.77 -1.46 -4.81
C SER A 97 -9.99 -0.94 -6.00
N GLY A 98 -8.75 -1.40 -6.12
CA GLY A 98 -7.87 -1.13 -7.24
C GLY A 98 -7.27 -2.41 -7.78
N ALA A 99 -7.12 -2.48 -9.10
CA ALA A 99 -6.49 -3.62 -9.76
C ALA A 99 -5.49 -3.16 -10.82
N PHE A 100 -4.35 -3.84 -10.88
CA PHE A 100 -3.29 -3.58 -11.85
C PHE A 100 -2.83 -4.88 -12.48
N ILE A 101 -2.46 -4.82 -13.76
CA ILE A 101 -1.77 -5.91 -14.43
C ILE A 101 -0.32 -5.51 -14.61
N VAL A 102 0.58 -6.25 -13.98
CA VAL A 102 2.03 -6.09 -14.10
C VAL A 102 2.55 -7.11 -15.11
N GLY A 103 3.29 -6.67 -16.10
CA GLY A 103 3.81 -7.56 -17.14
C GLY A 103 5.01 -6.97 -17.89
N LYS A 104 5.63 -7.78 -18.75
CA LYS A 104 6.80 -7.40 -19.56
C LYS A 104 6.45 -6.50 -20.75
N ASN A 105 5.21 -6.43 -21.14
CA ASN A 105 4.80 -5.68 -22.33
C ASN A 105 4.98 -4.17 -22.12
N ARG A 106 5.33 -3.46 -23.17
CA ARG A 106 5.42 -1.99 -23.13
C ARG A 106 4.08 -1.39 -22.73
N SER A 107 4.14 -0.45 -21.78
CA SER A 107 3.01 0.32 -21.28
C SER A 107 3.42 1.78 -21.11
N HIS A 108 2.43 2.67 -20.99
CA HIS A 108 2.68 4.07 -20.65
C HIS A 108 3.17 4.25 -19.21
N VAL A 109 2.85 3.30 -18.34
CA VAL A 109 3.31 3.28 -16.94
C VAL A 109 4.32 2.16 -16.77
N ARG A 110 5.44 2.45 -16.11
CA ARG A 110 6.51 1.48 -15.86
C ARG A 110 6.93 1.53 -14.40
N ILE A 111 7.14 0.34 -13.83
CA ILE A 111 7.81 0.19 -12.54
C ILE A 111 9.30 0.11 -12.84
N THR A 112 10.06 1.08 -12.38
CA THR A 112 11.50 1.20 -12.66
C THR A 112 12.37 0.65 -11.56
N GLY A 113 11.83 0.48 -10.37
CA GLY A 113 12.55 -0.06 -9.23
C GLY A 113 11.61 -0.34 -8.06
N VAL A 114 12.12 -1.06 -7.09
CA VAL A 114 11.41 -1.45 -5.86
C VAL A 114 12.39 -1.33 -4.70
N THR A 115 12.00 -0.60 -3.67
CA THR A 115 12.66 -0.60 -2.35
C THR A 115 11.72 -1.24 -1.34
N VAL A 116 12.20 -2.22 -0.61
CA VAL A 116 11.42 -2.89 0.45
C VAL A 116 11.81 -2.27 1.79
N GLY A 117 10.83 -1.64 2.45
CA GLY A 117 11.03 -1.05 3.76
C GLY A 117 11.17 -2.10 4.87
N LYS A 118 11.63 -1.66 6.03
CA LYS A 118 11.74 -2.45 7.25
C LYS A 118 10.72 -2.00 8.30
N ILE A 119 10.56 -2.77 9.35
CA ILE A 119 9.76 -2.36 10.51
C ILE A 119 10.51 -1.28 11.27
N VAL A 120 9.86 -0.14 11.48
CA VAL A 120 10.38 1.00 12.25
C VAL A 120 9.43 1.27 13.40
N ASP A 121 9.93 1.23 14.62
CA ASP A 121 9.15 1.49 15.85
C ASP A 121 9.86 2.52 16.73
N TYR A 122 9.23 3.68 16.91
CA TYR A 122 9.69 4.74 17.80
C TYR A 122 9.03 4.68 19.20
N GLY A 123 8.31 3.59 19.47
CA GLY A 123 7.67 3.36 20.76
C GLY A 123 6.43 4.21 21.01
N LEU A 124 5.81 4.76 19.97
CA LEU A 124 4.57 5.52 20.08
C LEU A 124 3.41 4.61 20.50
N LYS A 125 2.69 5.00 21.56
CA LYS A 125 1.60 4.19 22.13
C LYS A 125 0.20 4.81 21.97
N ASP A 126 0.10 5.97 21.32
CA ASP A 126 -1.17 6.64 21.08
C ASP A 126 -1.91 6.00 19.91
N SER A 127 -2.92 5.18 20.23
CA SER A 127 -3.77 4.51 19.24
C SER A 127 -4.64 5.46 18.41
N GLN A 128 -4.81 6.71 18.83
CA GLN A 128 -5.58 7.73 18.14
C GLN A 128 -4.74 8.53 17.13
N ASN A 129 -3.43 8.27 17.07
CA ASN A 129 -2.49 8.98 16.20
C ASN A 129 -1.64 8.02 15.39
N MET A 130 -2.29 7.26 14.52
CA MET A 130 -1.62 6.28 13.66
C MET A 130 -0.67 6.95 12.66
N GLY A 131 -0.98 8.15 12.18
CA GLY A 131 -0.11 8.89 11.27
C GLY A 131 1.25 9.20 11.87
N ALA A 132 1.30 9.60 13.15
CA ALA A 132 2.57 9.81 13.85
C ALA A 132 3.37 8.50 14.01
N CYS A 133 2.70 7.38 14.18
CA CYS A 133 3.34 6.06 14.24
C CYS A 133 3.91 5.64 12.87
N MET A 134 3.24 5.97 11.77
CA MET A 134 3.64 5.57 10.41
C MET A 134 4.68 6.49 9.78
N ALA A 135 4.74 7.77 10.18
CA ALA A 135 5.63 8.75 9.58
C ALA A 135 7.13 8.35 9.62
N PRO A 136 7.67 7.79 10.73
CA PRO A 136 9.06 7.33 10.78
C PRO A 136 9.35 6.20 9.77
N ALA A 137 8.43 5.26 9.60
CA ALA A 137 8.59 4.17 8.63
C ALA A 137 8.52 4.68 7.19
N ALA A 138 7.65 5.65 6.92
CA ALA A 138 7.59 6.32 5.63
C ALA A 138 8.90 7.06 5.32
N CYS A 139 9.43 7.83 6.29
CA CYS A 139 10.69 8.54 6.17
C CYS A 139 11.85 7.56 5.87
N ASP A 140 12.00 6.51 6.66
CA ASP A 140 13.04 5.49 6.47
C ASP A 140 13.00 4.87 5.07
N THR A 141 11.80 4.51 4.59
CA THR A 141 11.63 3.90 3.27
C THR A 141 11.92 4.90 2.13
N ILE A 142 11.54 6.16 2.28
CA ILE A 142 11.85 7.22 1.30
C ILE A 142 13.35 7.42 1.21
N ILE A 143 14.03 7.61 2.35
CA ILE A 143 15.49 7.79 2.39
C ILE A 143 16.19 6.59 1.74
N GLN A 144 15.80 5.37 2.12
CA GLN A 144 16.39 4.16 1.55
C GLN A 144 16.16 4.07 0.03
N ASN A 145 15.00 4.52 -0.47
CA ASN A 145 14.74 4.53 -1.92
C ASN A 145 15.64 5.55 -2.64
N LEU A 146 15.84 6.73 -2.06
CA LEU A 146 16.73 7.74 -2.62
C LEU A 146 18.17 7.23 -2.69
N GLU A 147 18.62 6.53 -1.65
CA GLU A 147 19.96 5.91 -1.59
C GLU A 147 20.10 4.75 -2.58
N ASP A 148 19.16 3.80 -2.61
CA ASP A 148 19.19 2.61 -3.48
C ASP A 148 19.28 2.96 -4.97
N PHE A 149 18.67 4.08 -5.37
CA PHE A 149 18.60 4.53 -6.75
C PHE A 149 19.49 5.74 -7.06
N GLU A 150 20.31 6.17 -6.09
CA GLU A 150 21.18 7.35 -6.23
C GLU A 150 20.40 8.59 -6.71
N ARG A 151 19.21 8.81 -6.14
CA ARG A 151 18.27 9.88 -6.51
C ARG A 151 18.15 10.91 -5.39
N LYS A 152 17.64 12.08 -5.79
CA LYS A 152 17.25 13.16 -4.88
C LYS A 152 15.72 13.30 -4.89
N GLU A 153 15.19 14.04 -3.95
CA GLU A 153 13.76 14.33 -3.87
C GLU A 153 13.22 15.01 -5.13
N GLU A 154 14.04 15.92 -5.72
CA GLU A 154 13.69 16.66 -6.94
C GLU A 154 13.57 15.77 -8.19
N ASP A 155 14.07 14.54 -8.14
CA ASP A 155 13.94 13.56 -9.24
C ASP A 155 12.54 12.95 -9.31
N TYR A 156 11.69 13.24 -8.33
CA TYR A 156 10.32 12.76 -8.26
C TYR A 156 9.32 13.92 -8.34
N ASP A 157 8.39 13.85 -9.27
CA ASP A 157 7.28 14.80 -9.34
C ASP A 157 6.35 14.67 -8.12
N ARG A 158 6.23 13.47 -7.57
CA ARG A 158 5.41 13.17 -6.40
C ARG A 158 5.93 11.96 -5.64
N ILE A 159 5.86 12.05 -4.31
CA ILE A 159 6.04 10.96 -3.38
C ILE A 159 4.68 10.72 -2.72
N ILE A 160 4.12 9.52 -2.91
CA ILE A 160 2.78 9.16 -2.41
C ILE A 160 2.95 8.11 -1.33
N THR A 161 2.48 8.42 -0.12
CA THR A 161 2.47 7.51 1.02
C THR A 161 1.07 6.95 1.27
N GLY A 162 0.93 6.03 2.22
CA GLY A 162 -0.35 5.76 2.86
C GLY A 162 -0.89 7.03 3.54
N ASP A 163 -2.16 7.01 3.93
CA ASP A 163 -2.78 8.16 4.60
C ASP A 163 -2.16 8.40 5.98
N LEU A 164 -1.25 9.35 6.06
CA LEU A 164 -0.61 9.78 7.30
C LEU A 164 -1.48 10.76 8.10
N GLY A 165 -2.57 11.27 7.54
CA GLY A 165 -3.31 12.39 8.08
C GLY A 165 -2.46 13.67 8.16
N TYR A 166 -3.03 14.75 8.66
CA TYR A 166 -2.30 16.03 8.76
C TYR A 166 -1.13 15.97 9.73
N VAL A 167 -1.32 15.33 10.89
CA VAL A 167 -0.27 15.22 11.91
C VAL A 167 0.89 14.37 11.40
N GLY A 168 0.61 13.19 10.84
CA GLY A 168 1.66 12.31 10.33
C GLY A 168 2.42 12.93 9.15
N GLN A 169 1.73 13.66 8.28
CA GLN A 169 2.39 14.39 7.19
C GLN A 169 3.34 15.47 7.70
N SER A 170 2.92 16.25 8.70
CA SER A 170 3.78 17.26 9.34
C SER A 170 5.03 16.63 9.94
N ILE A 171 4.85 15.52 10.65
CA ILE A 171 5.98 14.78 11.26
C ILE A 171 6.92 14.26 10.17
N LEU A 172 6.39 13.72 9.08
CA LEU A 172 7.23 13.25 7.96
C LEU A 172 8.10 14.37 7.42
N PHE A 173 7.52 15.56 7.18
CA PHE A 173 8.30 16.71 6.70
C PHE A 173 9.36 17.16 7.69
N ASP A 174 9.10 17.08 9.00
CA ASP A 174 10.10 17.42 10.00
C ASP A 174 11.24 16.40 10.09
N LEU A 175 10.94 15.12 9.86
CA LEU A 175 11.95 14.05 9.83
C LEU A 175 12.84 14.08 8.59
N MET A 176 12.36 14.65 7.49
CA MET A 176 13.10 14.73 6.22
C MET A 176 13.92 16.01 6.07
N ARG A 177 13.88 16.94 7.02
CA ARG A 177 14.72 18.15 7.05
C ARG A 177 16.12 17.88 7.58
#